data_a6e5ac4b6002b0efd0b7cc3d31df5c73
#
_entry.id   a6e5ac4b6002b0efd0b7cc3d31df5c73
#
_cell.length_a   1.000
_cell.length_b   1.000
_cell.length_c   1.000
_cell.angle_alpha   90.00
_cell.angle_beta   90.00
_cell.angle_gamma   90.00
#
_symmetry.space_group_name_H-M   'P 1'
#
loop_
_entity.id
_entity.type
_entity.pdbx_description
1 polymer ?
#
loop_
_entity_poly.entity_id
_entity_poly.type
_entity_poly.pdbx_seq_one_letter_code
_entity_poly.pdbx_strand_id
1 'polypeptide(L)'
;LHALREVTSLTAAAAEGATWRQYLRLDDLVGLTSVGGDEFVEARRATARDVLIRMTNPWLTAEQKEFLTQPPLIALAQQIRNWAGGEVSIDTLAAFIERYESTNSNRDADAIAELRLRMKWSPDSQLQALGEELNRHYRNANMRIAVSSELMNRWIPPQEPVSAPVRSRIAGAEVRGQSQTETQITVRLLPDPTVWRFGLEAHGKVSSRTQSQTWPAKLRNASNMEYEVRKLMLVNRFGLHAFPAEANAEGDTRLLGVDSNLSAVPVIGSIVENVAREQHRQSRPRAVAQVKAKVGKEARERMDREAGARLAKVNERFREHVIEPLDRFALTAEPVDMNTTEERATMRLRLASEQHLAAHTPRPSAPSDSLASFQLHESVFNNAARGLELDGRRLNVAELHALLSQKIRRHAEAEPADLPRAAKVEFAAHDAVRVACHGDRIELILKIVELRHGRDSIRGVGVHAFFRPVVDGMEVKLVRDGTLQFDGAHLRTGPRMMLHGVFGKLLPKDQEMPVLTAKLSEDPRFAGLMVTQLVIDDGWLALSVGPATPERTAWRTRGVTTK
;
A
#
# COMPACT_ATOMS: atom_id res chain seq x y z
N LEU A 1 -19.83 36.70 12.71
CA LEU A 1 -20.67 37.35 11.71
C LEU A 1 -19.93 38.44 10.93
N HIS A 2 -19.12 39.32 11.59
CA HIS A 2 -18.43 40.41 10.90
C HIS A 2 -17.43 39.89 9.86
N ALA A 3 -16.48 39.04 10.23
CA ALA A 3 -15.51 38.45 9.30
C ALA A 3 -16.18 37.70 8.14
N LEU A 4 -17.29 37.00 8.39
CA LEU A 4 -18.01 36.28 7.34
C LEU A 4 -18.65 37.25 6.32
N ARG A 5 -19.17 38.41 6.76
CA ARG A 5 -19.67 39.45 5.86
C ARG A 5 -18.55 40.08 5.03
N GLU A 6 -17.40 40.35 5.63
CA GLU A 6 -16.23 40.91 4.93
C GLU A 6 -15.72 39.93 3.87
N VAL A 7 -15.62 38.62 4.17
CA VAL A 7 -15.22 37.59 3.20
C VAL A 7 -16.27 37.45 2.09
N THR A 8 -17.57 37.57 2.41
CA THR A 8 -18.62 37.55 1.39
C THR A 8 -18.49 38.74 0.44
N SER A 9 -18.18 39.94 0.97
CA SER A 9 -17.92 41.13 0.16
C SER A 9 -16.62 40.99 -0.67
N LEU A 10 -15.57 40.46 -0.07
CA LEU A 10 -14.28 40.21 -0.75
C LEU A 10 -14.45 39.25 -1.93
N THR A 11 -15.14 38.14 -1.70
CA THR A 11 -15.43 37.14 -2.75
C THR A 11 -16.39 37.69 -3.82
N ALA A 12 -17.31 38.58 -3.49
CA ALA A 12 -18.18 39.24 -4.48
C ALA A 12 -17.40 40.15 -5.44
N ALA A 13 -16.30 40.75 -4.97
CA ALA A 13 -15.43 41.63 -5.76
C ALA A 13 -14.31 40.89 -6.53
N ALA A 14 -14.02 39.64 -6.20
CA ALA A 14 -12.95 38.85 -6.82
C ALA A 14 -13.37 38.24 -8.18
N ALA A 15 -12.44 38.14 -9.13
CA ALA A 15 -12.70 37.59 -10.45
C ALA A 15 -13.23 36.14 -10.41
N GLU A 16 -12.78 35.32 -9.44
CA GLU A 16 -13.21 33.95 -9.20
C GLU A 16 -14.10 33.82 -7.95
N GLY A 17 -14.80 34.87 -7.58
CA GLY A 17 -15.48 34.97 -6.29
C GLY A 17 -16.57 33.89 -6.07
N ALA A 18 -17.31 33.53 -7.11
CA ALA A 18 -18.30 32.45 -7.04
C ALA A 18 -17.64 31.09 -6.73
N THR A 19 -16.50 30.80 -7.34
CA THR A 19 -15.70 29.58 -7.11
C THR A 19 -15.19 29.55 -5.68
N TRP A 20 -14.66 30.67 -5.16
CA TRP A 20 -14.23 30.76 -3.77
C TRP A 20 -15.38 30.61 -2.77
N ARG A 21 -16.55 31.20 -3.03
CA ARG A 21 -17.74 31.00 -2.18
C ARG A 21 -18.12 29.53 -2.06
N GLN A 22 -18.16 28.83 -3.19
CA GLN A 22 -18.46 27.40 -3.24
C GLN A 22 -17.33 26.58 -2.57
N TYR A 23 -16.07 26.87 -2.87
CA TYR A 23 -14.93 26.17 -2.29
C TYR A 23 -14.86 26.30 -0.77
N LEU A 24 -15.08 27.51 -0.23
CA LEU A 24 -15.07 27.80 1.21
C LEU A 24 -16.44 27.57 1.88
N ARG A 25 -17.44 27.08 1.14
CA ARG A 25 -18.80 26.79 1.67
C ARG A 25 -19.39 27.97 2.46
N LEU A 26 -19.18 29.20 1.95
CA LEU A 26 -19.58 30.40 2.68
C LEU A 26 -21.09 30.47 2.92
N ASP A 27 -21.92 29.97 2.00
CA ASP A 27 -23.38 29.96 2.15
C ASP A 27 -23.83 29.03 3.27
N ASP A 28 -23.15 27.85 3.45
CA ASP A 28 -23.41 26.95 4.57
C ASP A 28 -23.01 27.61 5.91
N LEU A 29 -21.86 28.30 5.96
CA LEU A 29 -21.44 29.05 7.15
C LEU A 29 -22.47 30.15 7.50
N VAL A 30 -22.96 30.89 6.50
CA VAL A 30 -23.97 31.92 6.70
C VAL A 30 -25.25 31.29 7.26
N GLY A 31 -25.73 30.20 6.66
CA GLY A 31 -26.92 29.47 7.14
C GLY A 31 -26.80 29.05 8.61
N LEU A 32 -25.62 28.52 8.99
CA LEU A 32 -25.34 28.06 10.35
C LEU A 32 -25.19 29.17 11.38
N THR A 33 -24.94 30.43 10.96
CA THR A 33 -24.89 31.58 11.88
C THR A 33 -26.30 32.07 12.27
N SER A 34 -27.32 31.84 11.42
CA SER A 34 -28.70 32.30 11.64
C SER A 34 -29.51 31.33 12.47
N VAL A 35 -29.04 30.11 12.69
CA VAL A 35 -29.77 29.06 13.44
C VAL A 35 -29.17 28.96 14.84
N GLY A 36 -29.99 29.05 15.89
CA GLY A 36 -29.60 28.85 17.29
C GLY A 36 -29.97 27.43 17.74
N GLY A 37 -29.28 26.92 18.77
CA GLY A 37 -29.60 25.65 19.42
C GLY A 37 -28.46 24.63 19.40
N ASP A 38 -28.46 23.72 20.37
CA ASP A 38 -27.45 22.70 20.55
C ASP A 38 -27.47 21.63 19.43
N GLU A 39 -28.61 21.45 18.79
CA GLU A 39 -28.77 20.52 17.66
C GLU A 39 -27.91 20.87 16.44
N PHE A 40 -27.48 22.14 16.31
CA PHE A 40 -26.59 22.57 15.19
C PHE A 40 -25.11 22.62 15.55
N VAL A 41 -24.73 22.29 16.80
CA VAL A 41 -23.32 22.35 17.25
C VAL A 41 -22.45 21.42 16.41
N GLU A 42 -22.88 20.19 16.16
CA GLU A 42 -22.13 19.24 15.33
C GLU A 42 -22.04 19.67 13.86
N ALA A 43 -23.13 20.21 13.31
CA ALA A 43 -23.13 20.73 11.93
C ALA A 43 -22.18 21.93 11.78
N ARG A 44 -22.15 22.85 12.76
CA ARG A 44 -21.19 23.97 12.81
C ARG A 44 -19.77 23.46 12.89
N ARG A 45 -19.50 22.48 13.77
CA ARG A 45 -18.17 21.89 13.94
C ARG A 45 -17.69 21.22 12.66
N ALA A 46 -18.51 20.39 12.05
CA ALA A 46 -18.19 19.68 10.82
C ALA A 46 -17.90 20.66 9.66
N THR A 47 -18.76 21.68 9.47
CA THR A 47 -18.58 22.68 8.42
C THR A 47 -17.34 23.53 8.67
N ALA A 48 -17.09 23.97 9.90
CA ALA A 48 -15.91 24.74 10.25
C ALA A 48 -14.62 23.96 9.99
N ARG A 49 -14.57 22.68 10.38
CA ARG A 49 -13.42 21.79 10.11
C ARG A 49 -13.18 21.61 8.61
N ASP A 50 -14.22 21.37 7.83
CA ASP A 50 -14.13 21.23 6.37
C ASP A 50 -13.55 22.51 5.73
N VAL A 51 -14.05 23.68 6.12
CA VAL A 51 -13.53 24.96 5.61
C VAL A 51 -12.06 25.15 5.99
N LEU A 52 -11.67 24.90 7.23
CA LEU A 52 -10.27 25.01 7.66
C LEU A 52 -9.34 24.04 6.91
N ILE A 53 -9.78 22.81 6.65
CA ILE A 53 -9.06 21.83 5.83
C ILE A 53 -8.85 22.38 4.41
N ARG A 54 -9.90 22.95 3.81
CA ARG A 54 -9.81 23.55 2.47
C ARG A 54 -8.86 24.74 2.44
N MET A 55 -8.89 25.62 3.45
CA MET A 55 -8.00 26.77 3.56
C MET A 55 -6.52 26.35 3.73
N THR A 56 -6.25 25.21 4.34
CA THR A 56 -4.89 24.68 4.55
C THR A 56 -4.48 23.62 3.52
N ASN A 57 -5.23 23.47 2.43
CA ASN A 57 -4.97 22.45 1.43
C ASN A 57 -3.58 22.67 0.77
N PRO A 58 -2.65 21.69 0.85
CA PRO A 58 -1.30 21.84 0.29
C PRO A 58 -1.27 21.97 -1.24
N TRP A 59 -2.32 21.52 -1.92
CA TRP A 59 -2.44 21.52 -3.37
C TRP A 59 -2.88 22.85 -3.99
N LEU A 60 -3.20 23.84 -3.18
CA LEU A 60 -3.49 25.19 -3.67
C LEU A 60 -2.24 25.80 -4.32
N THR A 61 -2.45 26.52 -5.44
CA THR A 61 -1.38 27.26 -6.09
C THR A 61 -0.83 28.37 -5.19
N ALA A 62 0.31 28.94 -5.54
CA ALA A 62 0.89 30.06 -4.79
C ALA A 62 -0.08 31.25 -4.72
N GLU A 63 -0.72 31.60 -5.83
CA GLU A 63 -1.72 32.68 -5.95
C GLU A 63 -2.96 32.40 -5.09
N GLN A 64 -3.43 31.15 -5.08
CA GLN A 64 -4.57 30.74 -4.24
C GLN A 64 -4.22 30.80 -2.75
N LYS A 65 -3.01 30.41 -2.37
CA LYS A 65 -2.53 30.54 -0.99
C LYS A 65 -2.41 32.00 -0.59
N GLU A 66 -1.88 32.86 -1.47
CA GLU A 66 -1.79 34.29 -1.25
C GLU A 66 -3.18 34.92 -1.04
N PHE A 67 -4.17 34.55 -1.86
CA PHE A 67 -5.55 35.00 -1.66
C PHE A 67 -6.07 34.66 -0.25
N LEU A 68 -5.77 33.46 0.27
CA LEU A 68 -6.20 33.03 1.60
C LEU A 68 -5.47 33.73 2.76
N THR A 69 -4.37 34.45 2.50
CA THR A 69 -3.67 35.26 3.51
C THR A 69 -4.26 36.65 3.69
N GLN A 70 -5.30 37.01 2.96
CA GLN A 70 -5.95 38.31 3.12
C GLN A 70 -6.61 38.44 4.51
N PRO A 71 -6.56 39.65 5.14
CA PRO A 71 -7.01 39.85 6.51
C PRO A 71 -8.42 39.36 6.82
N PRO A 72 -9.45 39.55 5.95
CA PRO A 72 -10.79 39.01 6.21
C PRO A 72 -10.84 37.49 6.29
N LEU A 73 -10.05 36.78 5.46
CA LEU A 73 -9.99 35.31 5.44
C LEU A 73 -9.24 34.76 6.66
N ILE A 74 -8.18 35.44 7.10
CA ILE A 74 -7.48 35.10 8.36
C ILE A 74 -8.43 35.29 9.55
N ALA A 75 -9.15 36.41 9.60
CA ALA A 75 -10.13 36.68 10.66
C ALA A 75 -11.26 35.63 10.67
N LEU A 76 -11.76 35.25 9.49
CA LEU A 76 -12.74 34.17 9.38
C LEU A 76 -12.17 32.85 9.91
N ALA A 77 -10.97 32.45 9.49
CA ALA A 77 -10.33 31.23 9.95
C ALA A 77 -10.17 31.19 11.47
N GLN A 78 -9.77 32.31 12.09
CA GLN A 78 -9.69 32.43 13.55
C GLN A 78 -11.05 32.26 14.24
N GLN A 79 -12.11 32.88 13.70
CA GLN A 79 -13.46 32.77 14.27
C GLN A 79 -14.04 31.36 14.16
N ILE A 80 -13.91 30.72 13.01
CA ILE A 80 -14.45 29.36 12.82
C ILE A 80 -13.67 28.28 13.58
N ARG A 81 -12.42 28.57 14.02
CA ARG A 81 -11.68 27.67 14.93
C ARG A 81 -12.42 27.45 16.24
N ASN A 82 -13.13 28.43 16.77
CA ASN A 82 -13.96 28.26 17.96
C ASN A 82 -15.09 27.25 17.74
N TRP A 83 -15.66 27.22 16.53
CA TRP A 83 -16.65 26.18 16.18
C TRP A 83 -15.99 24.81 15.95
N ALA A 84 -14.86 24.78 15.26
CA ALA A 84 -14.15 23.57 14.91
C ALA A 84 -13.56 22.84 16.15
N GLY A 85 -13.01 23.61 17.11
CA GLY A 85 -12.40 23.11 18.34
C GLY A 85 -13.46 22.78 19.40
N GLY A 86 -14.23 23.79 19.82
CA GLY A 86 -15.16 23.66 20.96
C GLY A 86 -14.41 23.54 22.31
N GLU A 87 -15.15 23.21 23.35
CA GLU A 87 -14.58 23.05 24.71
C GLU A 87 -13.84 21.73 24.84
N VAL A 88 -12.70 21.77 25.55
CA VAL A 88 -11.89 20.62 25.91
C VAL A 88 -11.66 20.61 27.41
N SER A 89 -12.08 19.54 28.07
CA SER A 89 -11.78 19.26 29.47
C SER A 89 -10.62 18.28 29.56
N ILE A 90 -9.52 18.70 30.19
CA ILE A 90 -8.33 17.86 30.38
C ILE A 90 -8.62 16.70 31.34
N ASP A 91 -9.40 16.91 32.40
CA ASP A 91 -9.78 15.86 33.35
C ASP A 91 -10.62 14.77 32.64
N THR A 92 -11.53 15.19 31.78
CA THR A 92 -12.34 14.26 30.99
C THR A 92 -11.46 13.46 30.02
N LEU A 93 -10.50 14.11 29.38
CA LEU A 93 -9.53 13.43 28.52
C LEU A 93 -8.73 12.39 29.29
N ALA A 94 -8.16 12.75 30.45
CA ALA A 94 -7.38 11.85 31.31
C ALA A 94 -8.22 10.62 31.70
N ALA A 95 -9.46 10.81 32.10
CA ALA A 95 -10.37 9.72 32.45
C ALA A 95 -10.67 8.79 31.24
N PHE A 96 -10.78 9.33 30.03
CA PHE A 96 -10.94 8.48 28.82
C PHE A 96 -9.65 7.70 28.50
N ILE A 97 -8.49 8.32 28.66
CA ILE A 97 -7.20 7.67 28.46
C ILE A 97 -7.02 6.50 29.43
N GLU A 98 -7.20 6.70 30.74
CA GLU A 98 -7.09 5.65 31.75
C GLU A 98 -8.01 4.47 31.45
N ARG A 99 -9.25 4.73 31.06
CA ARG A 99 -10.19 3.66 30.69
C ARG A 99 -9.77 2.96 29.40
N TYR A 100 -9.33 3.73 28.38
CA TYR A 100 -8.90 3.15 27.11
C TYR A 100 -7.69 2.24 27.30
N GLU A 101 -6.67 2.66 28.05
CA GLU A 101 -5.48 1.86 28.32
C GLU A 101 -5.77 0.58 29.12
N SER A 102 -6.82 0.60 29.97
CA SER A 102 -7.23 -0.58 30.74
C SER A 102 -8.17 -1.53 30.00
N THR A 103 -9.00 -1.01 29.08
CA THR A 103 -10.09 -1.80 28.45
C THR A 103 -9.98 -1.92 26.95
N ASN A 104 -9.16 -1.08 26.28
CA ASN A 104 -9.11 -0.93 24.83
C ASN A 104 -10.50 -0.70 24.21
N SER A 105 -11.41 -0.01 24.90
CA SER A 105 -12.77 0.27 24.42
C SER A 105 -12.76 1.20 23.21
N ASN A 106 -13.49 0.85 22.15
CA ASN A 106 -13.67 1.72 20.98
C ASN A 106 -14.41 3.01 21.35
N ARG A 107 -15.33 2.96 22.32
CA ARG A 107 -16.04 4.15 22.81
C ARG A 107 -15.10 5.19 23.39
N ASP A 108 -14.14 4.75 24.24
CA ASP A 108 -13.16 5.65 24.83
C ASP A 108 -12.15 6.11 23.78
N ALA A 109 -11.76 5.24 22.85
CA ALA A 109 -10.94 5.59 21.69
C ALA A 109 -11.57 6.71 20.84
N ASP A 110 -12.88 6.64 20.56
CA ASP A 110 -13.61 7.67 19.82
C ASP A 110 -13.68 9.00 20.57
N ALA A 111 -13.87 8.92 21.88
CA ALA A 111 -13.87 10.12 22.72
C ALA A 111 -12.50 10.81 22.75
N ILE A 112 -11.41 10.05 22.87
CA ILE A 112 -10.03 10.58 22.79
C ILE A 112 -9.77 11.17 21.41
N ALA A 113 -10.15 10.48 20.34
CA ALA A 113 -9.94 10.95 18.97
C ALA A 113 -10.71 12.25 18.69
N GLU A 114 -11.96 12.37 19.19
CA GLU A 114 -12.75 13.59 19.06
C GLU A 114 -12.15 14.75 19.87
N LEU A 115 -11.71 14.51 21.11
CA LEU A 115 -11.04 15.54 21.92
C LEU A 115 -9.74 16.00 21.26
N ARG A 116 -8.95 15.07 20.70
CA ARG A 116 -7.76 15.40 19.90
C ARG A 116 -8.11 16.29 18.70
N LEU A 117 -9.20 15.98 17.98
CA LEU A 117 -9.65 16.82 16.86
C LEU A 117 -10.07 18.21 17.32
N ARG A 118 -10.73 18.34 18.49
CA ARG A 118 -11.04 19.65 19.09
C ARG A 118 -9.79 20.44 19.39
N MET A 119 -8.77 19.78 19.98
CA MET A 119 -7.47 20.39 20.28
C MET A 119 -6.76 20.83 19.00
N LYS A 120 -6.69 20.00 17.96
CA LYS A 120 -6.08 20.34 16.66
C LYS A 120 -6.61 21.65 16.09
N TRP A 121 -7.89 21.90 16.23
CA TRP A 121 -8.56 23.09 15.69
C TRP A 121 -8.79 24.20 16.72
N SER A 122 -8.35 24.03 17.96
CA SER A 122 -8.46 25.05 18.99
C SER A 122 -7.73 26.35 18.60
N PRO A 123 -8.24 27.53 19.02
CA PRO A 123 -7.47 28.77 18.94
C PRO A 123 -6.27 28.80 19.93
N ASP A 124 -6.31 27.96 20.98
CA ASP A 124 -5.26 27.87 22.00
C ASP A 124 -4.09 26.99 21.51
N SER A 125 -2.90 27.60 21.44
CA SER A 125 -1.68 26.92 20.99
C SER A 125 -1.20 25.81 21.93
N GLN A 126 -1.48 25.90 23.23
CA GLN A 126 -1.14 24.85 24.20
C GLN A 126 -2.01 23.62 23.98
N LEU A 127 -3.31 23.82 23.72
CA LEU A 127 -4.20 22.72 23.35
C LEU A 127 -3.82 22.11 22.00
N GLN A 128 -3.41 22.94 21.02
CA GLN A 128 -2.92 22.40 19.75
C GLN A 128 -1.67 21.52 19.97
N ALA A 129 -0.69 21.98 20.77
CA ALA A 129 0.50 21.22 21.09
C ALA A 129 0.16 19.88 21.78
N LEU A 130 -0.76 19.90 22.75
CA LEU A 130 -1.24 18.66 23.41
C LEU A 130 -1.94 17.73 22.42
N GLY A 131 -2.76 18.28 21.51
CA GLY A 131 -3.41 17.52 20.44
C GLY A 131 -2.40 16.83 19.51
N GLU A 132 -1.27 17.47 19.20
CA GLU A 132 -0.19 16.86 18.42
C GLU A 132 0.57 15.77 19.19
N GLU A 133 0.77 15.91 20.50
CA GLU A 133 1.35 14.85 21.34
C GLU A 133 0.41 13.63 21.38
N LEU A 134 -0.89 13.83 21.56
CA LEU A 134 -1.90 12.77 21.47
C LEU A 134 -1.89 12.09 20.08
N ASN A 135 -1.78 12.88 19.02
CA ASN A 135 -1.67 12.36 17.66
C ASN A 135 -0.42 11.49 17.50
N ARG A 136 0.71 11.92 18.05
CA ARG A 136 1.98 11.20 17.98
C ARG A 136 1.96 9.90 18.78
N HIS A 137 1.31 9.90 19.94
CA HIS A 137 1.28 8.75 20.83
C HIS A 137 0.17 7.76 20.46
N TYR A 138 -1.09 8.19 20.42
CA TYR A 138 -2.25 7.31 20.21
C TYR A 138 -2.65 7.09 18.75
N ARG A 139 -2.00 7.77 17.82
CA ARG A 139 -2.22 7.62 16.38
C ARG A 139 -0.92 7.36 15.63
N ASN A 140 0.01 6.64 16.25
CA ASN A 140 1.23 6.20 15.59
C ASN A 140 0.91 5.20 14.46
N ALA A 141 1.90 4.90 13.62
CA ALA A 141 1.75 3.90 12.57
C ALA A 141 1.31 2.56 13.17
N ASN A 142 0.23 1.99 12.64
CA ASN A 142 -0.30 0.69 13.04
C ASN A 142 -0.05 -0.41 12.01
N MET A 143 0.68 -0.09 10.96
CA MET A 143 1.21 -1.04 10.00
C MET A 143 2.65 -0.67 9.65
N ARG A 144 3.53 -1.67 9.57
CA ARG A 144 4.90 -1.52 9.10
C ARG A 144 5.26 -2.59 8.09
N ILE A 145 5.89 -2.17 7.02
CA ILE A 145 6.45 -3.03 5.98
C ILE A 145 7.94 -2.71 5.85
N ALA A 146 8.78 -3.73 5.78
CA ALA A 146 10.18 -3.58 5.39
C ALA A 146 10.55 -4.69 4.43
N VAL A 147 11.27 -4.35 3.36
CA VAL A 147 11.70 -5.28 2.30
C VAL A 147 13.15 -5.02 1.96
N SER A 148 13.96 -6.07 1.88
CA SER A 148 15.36 -5.98 1.50
C SER A 148 15.55 -5.92 -0.02
N SER A 149 16.67 -5.34 -0.46
CA SER A 149 17.09 -5.36 -1.87
C SER A 149 17.25 -6.79 -2.39
N GLU A 150 17.71 -7.72 -1.56
CA GLU A 150 17.84 -9.14 -1.91
C GLU A 150 16.49 -9.75 -2.27
N LEU A 151 15.45 -9.56 -1.44
CA LEU A 151 14.13 -10.11 -1.74
C LEU A 151 13.52 -9.48 -2.98
N MET A 152 13.69 -8.16 -3.17
CA MET A 152 13.24 -7.48 -4.39
C MET A 152 13.89 -8.06 -5.65
N ASN A 153 15.18 -8.38 -5.59
CA ASN A 153 15.89 -8.99 -6.71
C ASN A 153 15.45 -10.43 -6.97
N ARG A 154 15.09 -11.20 -5.95
CA ARG A 154 14.52 -12.55 -6.13
C ARG A 154 13.18 -12.53 -6.86
N TRP A 155 12.41 -11.45 -6.78
CA TRP A 155 11.13 -11.30 -7.50
C TRP A 155 11.30 -11.02 -9.00
N ILE A 156 12.52 -10.64 -9.45
CA ILE A 156 12.77 -10.42 -10.86
C ILE A 156 13.02 -11.78 -11.53
N PRO A 157 12.19 -12.18 -12.52
CA PRO A 157 12.43 -13.41 -13.23
C PRO A 157 13.69 -13.30 -14.08
N PRO A 158 14.48 -14.38 -14.20
CA PRO A 158 15.62 -14.43 -15.13
C PRO A 158 15.13 -14.11 -16.54
N GLN A 159 15.95 -13.38 -17.30
CA GLN A 159 15.63 -13.03 -18.67
C GLN A 159 16.25 -14.04 -19.61
N GLU A 160 15.44 -14.62 -20.48
CA GLU A 160 15.95 -15.50 -21.54
C GLU A 160 16.68 -14.71 -22.62
N PRO A 161 17.75 -15.26 -23.23
CA PRO A 161 18.41 -14.67 -24.37
C PRO A 161 17.44 -14.48 -25.54
N VAL A 162 17.41 -13.28 -26.10
CA VAL A 162 16.50 -12.93 -27.21
C VAL A 162 17.28 -12.85 -28.51
N SER A 163 16.88 -13.63 -29.51
CA SER A 163 17.38 -13.54 -30.88
C SER A 163 16.45 -12.72 -31.74
N ALA A 164 16.99 -11.73 -32.45
CA ALA A 164 16.20 -10.84 -33.31
C ALA A 164 16.91 -10.58 -34.64
N PRO A 165 16.14 -10.43 -35.77
CA PRO A 165 16.69 -10.01 -37.03
C PRO A 165 17.14 -8.55 -36.99
N VAL A 166 18.33 -8.27 -37.48
CA VAL A 166 18.85 -6.91 -37.65
C VAL A 166 18.52 -6.43 -39.04
N ARG A 167 17.76 -5.34 -39.14
CA ARG A 167 17.51 -4.59 -40.36
C ARG A 167 17.67 -3.11 -40.07
N SER A 168 18.71 -2.49 -40.64
CA SER A 168 18.97 -1.07 -40.37
C SER A 168 19.84 -0.45 -41.47
N ARG A 169 19.94 0.87 -41.45
CA ARG A 169 20.87 1.62 -42.28
C ARG A 169 21.94 2.23 -41.40
N ILE A 170 23.19 1.84 -41.62
CA ILE A 170 24.34 2.26 -40.79
C ILE A 170 25.40 2.82 -41.73
N ALA A 171 25.88 4.04 -41.49
CA ALA A 171 26.84 4.77 -42.32
C ALA A 171 26.44 4.79 -43.80
N GLY A 172 25.13 4.88 -44.11
CA GLY A 172 24.60 4.90 -45.45
C GLY A 172 24.38 3.54 -46.13
N ALA A 173 24.91 2.45 -45.57
CA ALA A 173 24.77 1.08 -46.09
C ALA A 173 23.58 0.35 -45.49
N GLU A 174 22.87 -0.46 -46.26
CA GLU A 174 21.88 -1.40 -45.70
C GLU A 174 22.58 -2.52 -44.97
N VAL A 175 22.13 -2.77 -43.73
CA VAL A 175 22.68 -3.80 -42.83
C VAL A 175 21.59 -4.80 -42.54
N ARG A 176 21.85 -6.08 -42.78
CA ARG A 176 20.96 -7.20 -42.49
C ARG A 176 21.74 -8.28 -41.72
N GLY A 177 21.08 -8.94 -40.78
CA GLY A 177 21.71 -10.01 -40.00
C GLY A 177 20.87 -10.49 -38.85
N GLN A 178 21.53 -11.03 -37.87
CA GLN A 178 20.91 -11.49 -36.60
C GLN A 178 21.70 -10.95 -35.42
N SER A 179 20.99 -10.67 -34.34
CA SER A 179 21.54 -10.31 -33.04
C SER A 179 21.01 -11.24 -31.96
N GLN A 180 21.85 -11.56 -31.00
CA GLN A 180 21.50 -12.22 -29.75
C GLN A 180 21.74 -11.23 -28.61
N THR A 181 20.74 -11.06 -27.77
CA THR A 181 20.79 -10.15 -26.62
C THR A 181 20.57 -10.94 -25.35
N GLU A 182 21.52 -10.85 -24.44
CA GLU A 182 21.42 -11.36 -23.07
C GLU A 182 21.27 -10.17 -22.13
N THR A 183 20.30 -10.22 -21.22
CA THR A 183 19.98 -9.11 -20.31
C THR A 183 19.90 -9.63 -18.88
N GLN A 184 20.53 -8.94 -17.95
CA GLN A 184 20.37 -9.13 -16.53
C GLN A 184 19.70 -7.86 -15.94
N ILE A 185 18.63 -8.05 -15.16
CA ILE A 185 17.90 -6.95 -14.53
C ILE A 185 18.08 -7.06 -13.02
N THR A 186 18.36 -5.93 -12.38
CA THR A 186 18.50 -5.82 -10.93
C THR A 186 17.77 -4.60 -10.40
N VAL A 187 17.28 -4.67 -9.15
CA VAL A 187 16.79 -3.53 -8.38
C VAL A 187 17.88 -3.09 -7.43
N ARG A 188 18.24 -1.83 -7.48
CA ARG A 188 19.13 -1.19 -6.54
C ARG A 188 18.38 -0.21 -5.68
N LEU A 189 18.46 -0.33 -4.37
CA LEU A 189 17.92 0.65 -3.43
C LEU A 189 18.85 1.87 -3.38
N LEU A 190 18.23 3.04 -3.41
CA LEU A 190 18.93 4.33 -3.36
C LEU A 190 18.55 5.03 -2.06
N PRO A 191 19.50 5.35 -1.17
CA PRO A 191 19.19 5.96 0.11
C PRO A 191 18.37 7.24 -0.02
N ASP A 192 17.28 7.29 0.72
CA ASP A 192 16.40 8.46 0.82
C ASP A 192 15.64 8.41 2.17
N PRO A 193 15.64 9.49 2.96
CA PRO A 193 15.02 9.50 4.28
C PRO A 193 13.50 9.70 4.27
N THR A 194 12.88 9.94 3.12
CA THR A 194 11.47 10.39 3.03
C THR A 194 10.59 9.59 2.09
N VAL A 195 11.19 8.80 1.18
CA VAL A 195 10.47 8.02 0.17
C VAL A 195 11.15 6.67 -0.06
N TRP A 196 10.43 5.74 -0.67
CA TRP A 196 11.07 4.59 -1.27
C TRP A 196 11.65 5.00 -2.63
N ARG A 197 12.95 4.91 -2.74
CA ARG A 197 13.69 5.27 -3.95
C ARG A 197 14.52 4.09 -4.41
N PHE A 198 14.33 3.69 -5.67
CA PHE A 198 15.07 2.57 -6.23
C PHE A 198 15.30 2.73 -7.74
N GLY A 199 16.40 2.19 -8.20
CA GLY A 199 16.77 2.09 -9.58
C GLY A 199 16.50 0.69 -10.11
N LEU A 200 15.83 0.60 -11.24
CA LEU A 200 15.79 -0.61 -12.05
C LEU A 200 16.96 -0.52 -13.03
N GLU A 201 17.95 -1.39 -12.88
CA GLU A 201 19.15 -1.42 -13.69
C GLU A 201 19.13 -2.66 -14.61
N ALA A 202 19.44 -2.47 -15.88
CA ALA A 202 19.59 -3.57 -16.83
C ALA A 202 20.97 -3.51 -17.46
N HIS A 203 21.72 -4.59 -17.33
CA HIS A 203 22.99 -4.81 -18.01
C HIS A 203 22.78 -5.85 -19.08
N GLY A 204 23.20 -5.54 -20.31
CA GLY A 204 23.00 -6.47 -21.40
C GLY A 204 24.17 -6.53 -22.36
N LYS A 205 24.31 -7.70 -22.98
CA LYS A 205 25.28 -7.98 -24.02
C LYS A 205 24.56 -8.26 -25.33
N VAL A 206 24.94 -7.56 -26.39
CA VAL A 206 24.40 -7.75 -27.73
C VAL A 206 25.50 -8.23 -28.65
N SER A 207 25.41 -9.46 -29.07
CA SER A 207 26.28 -10.03 -30.10
C SER A 207 25.52 -10.08 -31.42
N SER A 208 26.09 -9.52 -32.48
CA SER A 208 25.45 -9.55 -33.79
C SER A 208 26.39 -9.96 -34.90
N ARG A 209 25.83 -10.68 -35.87
CA ARG A 209 26.49 -10.97 -37.16
C ARG A 209 25.66 -10.38 -38.26
N THR A 210 26.27 -9.46 -39.02
CA THR A 210 25.56 -8.66 -40.00
C THR A 210 26.34 -8.62 -41.32
N GLN A 211 25.60 -8.42 -42.42
CA GLN A 211 26.14 -8.12 -43.73
C GLN A 211 25.67 -6.72 -44.12
N SER A 212 26.60 -5.88 -44.55
CA SER A 212 26.30 -4.58 -45.13
C SER A 212 26.63 -4.60 -46.63
N GLN A 213 25.72 -4.06 -47.44
CA GLN A 213 25.88 -4.01 -48.89
C GLN A 213 26.26 -2.58 -49.29
N THR A 214 27.48 -2.48 -49.81
CA THR A 214 28.02 -1.25 -50.43
C THR A 214 28.54 -1.65 -51.78
N TRP A 215 27.78 -1.35 -52.83
CA TRP A 215 28.16 -1.76 -54.18
C TRP A 215 29.57 -1.29 -54.56
N PRO A 216 30.45 -2.16 -55.11
CA PRO A 216 30.22 -3.55 -55.56
C PRO A 216 30.61 -4.63 -54.51
N ALA A 217 30.81 -4.27 -53.23
CA ALA A 217 31.25 -5.19 -52.18
C ALA A 217 30.17 -5.48 -51.14
N LYS A 218 30.20 -6.68 -50.57
CA LYS A 218 29.44 -7.09 -49.35
C LYS A 218 30.44 -7.25 -48.21
N LEU A 219 30.18 -6.57 -47.11
CA LEU A 219 31.03 -6.61 -45.90
C LEU A 219 30.32 -7.46 -44.83
N ARG A 220 31.02 -8.46 -44.30
CA ARG A 220 30.55 -9.25 -43.17
C ARG A 220 31.12 -8.66 -41.89
N ASN A 221 30.29 -8.32 -40.92
CA ASN A 221 30.67 -7.71 -39.68
C ASN A 221 30.20 -8.54 -38.47
N ALA A 222 30.99 -8.56 -37.41
CA ALA A 222 30.58 -8.98 -36.06
C ALA A 222 30.65 -7.78 -35.13
N SER A 223 29.60 -7.61 -34.35
CA SER A 223 29.56 -6.55 -33.35
C SER A 223 29.27 -7.14 -31.98
N ASN A 224 30.03 -6.71 -30.97
CA ASN A 224 29.79 -7.00 -29.58
C ASN A 224 29.60 -5.66 -28.86
N MET A 225 28.41 -5.48 -28.32
CA MET A 225 28.03 -4.28 -27.58
C MET A 225 27.57 -4.68 -26.18
N GLU A 226 27.93 -3.90 -25.21
CA GLU A 226 27.39 -3.95 -23.86
C GLU A 226 26.56 -2.68 -23.63
N TYR A 227 25.43 -2.81 -22.95
CA TYR A 227 24.63 -1.67 -22.59
C TYR A 227 24.26 -1.71 -21.11
N GLU A 228 24.11 -0.53 -20.55
CA GLU A 228 23.58 -0.27 -19.24
C GLU A 228 22.39 0.66 -19.34
N VAL A 229 21.28 0.26 -18.72
CA VAL A 229 20.07 1.10 -18.64
C VAL A 229 19.70 1.27 -17.18
N ARG A 230 19.39 2.49 -16.79
CA ARG A 230 18.94 2.83 -15.45
C ARG A 230 17.61 3.55 -15.53
N LYS A 231 16.64 3.12 -14.71
CA LYS A 231 15.33 3.76 -14.58
C LYS A 231 15.04 4.04 -13.12
N LEU A 232 14.91 5.32 -12.77
CA LEU A 232 14.57 5.74 -11.42
C LEU A 232 13.08 5.53 -11.15
N MET A 233 12.76 5.01 -9.98
CA MET A 233 11.40 4.83 -9.47
C MET A 233 11.31 5.34 -8.04
N LEU A 234 10.18 5.99 -7.73
CA LEU A 234 9.85 6.50 -6.40
C LEU A 234 8.48 5.99 -5.97
N VAL A 235 8.37 5.57 -4.71
CA VAL A 235 7.08 5.36 -4.04
C VAL A 235 6.97 6.39 -2.93
N ASN A 236 5.90 7.14 -2.96
CA ASN A 236 5.57 8.14 -1.94
C ASN A 236 4.09 8.05 -1.58
N ARG A 237 3.59 8.99 -0.77
CA ARG A 237 2.18 9.05 -0.36
C ARG A 237 1.18 9.20 -1.51
N PHE A 238 1.62 9.52 -2.72
CA PHE A 238 0.78 9.68 -3.92
C PHE A 238 0.84 8.47 -4.84
N GLY A 239 1.66 7.46 -4.52
CA GLY A 239 1.81 6.24 -5.28
C GLY A 239 3.20 6.04 -5.86
N LEU A 240 3.25 5.21 -6.90
CA LEU A 240 4.47 4.81 -7.59
C LEU A 240 4.68 5.70 -8.83
N HIS A 241 5.83 6.35 -8.89
CA HIS A 241 6.26 7.21 -9.98
C HIS A 241 7.49 6.62 -10.65
N ALA A 242 7.53 6.60 -11.98
CA ALA A 242 8.65 6.14 -12.77
C ALA A 242 9.14 7.25 -13.69
N PHE A 243 10.44 7.49 -13.71
CA PHE A 243 11.09 8.48 -14.57
C PHE A 243 11.56 7.84 -15.88
N PRO A 244 11.80 8.61 -16.94
CA PRO A 244 12.37 8.09 -18.18
C PRO A 244 13.68 7.33 -17.90
N ALA A 245 13.90 6.24 -18.63
CA ALA A 245 15.13 5.49 -18.51
C ALA A 245 16.30 6.22 -19.18
N GLU A 246 17.50 6.07 -18.63
CA GLU A 246 18.75 6.52 -19.21
C GLU A 246 19.54 5.28 -19.66
N ALA A 247 20.20 5.36 -20.81
CA ALA A 247 20.94 4.25 -21.35
C ALA A 247 22.31 4.69 -21.89
N ASN A 248 23.32 3.87 -21.62
CA ASN A 248 24.64 3.95 -22.24
C ASN A 248 24.93 2.63 -22.95
N ALA A 249 25.70 2.67 -24.05
CA ALA A 249 26.14 1.49 -24.75
C ALA A 249 27.60 1.64 -25.20
N GLU A 250 28.39 0.58 -24.98
CA GLU A 250 29.80 0.51 -25.33
C GLU A 250 30.06 -0.76 -26.14
N GLY A 251 31.17 -0.77 -26.86
CA GLY A 251 31.58 -1.94 -27.63
C GLY A 251 32.17 -1.58 -28.96
N ASP A 252 32.38 -2.60 -29.81
CA ASP A 252 33.04 -2.44 -31.08
C ASP A 252 32.45 -3.36 -32.16
N THR A 253 32.78 -3.01 -33.40
CA THR A 253 32.42 -3.78 -34.59
C THR A 253 33.69 -4.11 -35.37
N ARG A 254 33.86 -5.39 -35.68
CA ARG A 254 35.00 -5.87 -36.50
C ARG A 254 34.54 -6.42 -37.81
N LEU A 255 35.33 -6.18 -38.84
CA LEU A 255 35.15 -6.77 -40.16
C LEU A 255 35.60 -8.24 -40.13
N LEU A 256 34.72 -9.15 -40.54
CA LEU A 256 35.03 -10.59 -40.68
C LEU A 256 35.48 -10.94 -42.09
N GLY A 257 35.01 -10.23 -43.10
CA GLY A 257 35.37 -10.49 -44.48
C GLY A 257 34.73 -9.52 -45.43
N VAL A 258 35.27 -9.45 -46.63
CA VAL A 258 34.79 -8.67 -47.76
C VAL A 258 34.58 -9.64 -48.91
N ASP A 259 33.38 -9.68 -49.43
CA ASP A 259 33.01 -10.44 -50.64
C ASP A 259 32.71 -9.46 -51.78
N SER A 260 33.31 -9.62 -52.92
CA SER A 260 33.06 -8.79 -54.09
C SER A 260 32.39 -9.60 -55.21
N ASN A 261 31.42 -9.03 -55.88
CA ASN A 261 30.81 -9.64 -57.06
C ASN A 261 31.84 -9.75 -58.23
N LEU A 262 32.99 -9.08 -58.11
CA LEU A 262 34.08 -9.08 -59.08
C LEU A 262 35.27 -9.97 -58.68
N SER A 263 35.12 -10.77 -57.61
CA SER A 263 36.15 -11.69 -57.10
C SER A 263 36.54 -12.78 -58.08
N ALA A 264 35.72 -13.07 -59.09
CA ALA A 264 36.02 -13.99 -60.17
C ALA A 264 37.13 -13.48 -61.14
N VAL A 265 37.51 -12.16 -61.07
CA VAL A 265 38.57 -11.55 -61.90
C VAL A 265 39.74 -11.21 -60.97
N PRO A 266 40.84 -11.99 -60.95
CA PRO A 266 41.84 -11.97 -59.90
C PRO A 266 42.48 -10.61 -59.58
N VAL A 267 42.75 -9.79 -60.58
CA VAL A 267 43.38 -8.46 -60.43
C VAL A 267 42.37 -7.40 -60.00
N ILE A 268 41.15 -7.41 -60.55
CA ILE A 268 40.11 -6.42 -60.25
C ILE A 268 39.48 -6.71 -58.90
N GLY A 269 39.28 -7.99 -58.55
CA GLY A 269 38.73 -8.39 -57.26
C GLY A 269 39.59 -7.93 -56.06
N SER A 270 40.90 -8.08 -56.12
CA SER A 270 41.82 -7.66 -55.05
C SER A 270 41.88 -6.14 -54.88
N ILE A 271 41.79 -5.36 -55.95
CA ILE A 271 41.72 -3.89 -55.89
C ILE A 271 40.40 -3.45 -55.21
N VAL A 272 39.27 -4.01 -55.64
CA VAL A 272 37.96 -3.70 -55.04
C VAL A 272 37.89 -4.07 -53.57
N GLU A 273 38.45 -5.22 -53.18
CA GLU A 273 38.51 -5.61 -51.76
C GLU A 273 39.37 -4.67 -50.92
N ASN A 274 40.54 -4.24 -51.45
CA ASN A 274 41.43 -3.31 -50.71
C ASN A 274 40.77 -1.92 -50.58
N VAL A 275 40.15 -1.41 -51.61
CA VAL A 275 39.36 -0.13 -51.54
C VAL A 275 38.21 -0.25 -50.56
N ALA A 276 37.47 -1.35 -50.58
CA ALA A 276 36.37 -1.58 -49.64
C ALA A 276 36.86 -1.70 -48.18
N ARG A 277 38.01 -2.34 -47.92
CA ARG A 277 38.61 -2.39 -46.60
C ARG A 277 39.07 -1.01 -46.13
N GLU A 278 39.68 -0.22 -46.98
CA GLU A 278 40.12 1.15 -46.65
C GLU A 278 38.92 2.06 -46.34
N GLN A 279 37.88 2.04 -47.19
CA GLN A 279 36.66 2.77 -46.98
C GLN A 279 35.93 2.35 -45.71
N HIS A 280 35.92 1.06 -45.41
CA HIS A 280 35.40 0.53 -44.14
C HIS A 280 36.21 1.07 -42.96
N ARG A 281 37.52 1.11 -43.02
CA ARG A 281 38.38 1.64 -41.96
C ARG A 281 38.08 3.11 -41.66
N GLN A 282 37.87 3.93 -42.69
CA GLN A 282 37.55 5.34 -42.55
C GLN A 282 36.11 5.57 -41.99
N SER A 283 35.15 4.72 -42.35
CA SER A 283 33.75 4.84 -41.91
C SER A 283 33.46 4.17 -40.56
N ARG A 284 34.39 3.27 -40.09
CA ARG A 284 34.20 2.49 -38.84
C ARG A 284 33.86 3.32 -37.62
N PRO A 285 34.54 4.45 -37.28
CA PRO A 285 34.20 5.23 -36.10
C PRO A 285 32.74 5.73 -36.10
N ARG A 286 32.25 6.21 -37.24
CA ARG A 286 30.88 6.65 -37.45
C ARG A 286 29.88 5.49 -37.32
N ALA A 287 30.21 4.35 -37.92
CA ALA A 287 29.38 3.16 -37.88
C ALA A 287 29.26 2.63 -36.42
N VAL A 288 30.36 2.53 -35.68
CA VAL A 288 30.37 2.12 -34.29
C VAL A 288 29.56 3.08 -33.42
N ALA A 289 29.71 4.40 -33.58
CA ALA A 289 28.94 5.41 -32.86
C ALA A 289 27.43 5.27 -33.13
N GLN A 290 27.02 5.05 -34.37
CA GLN A 290 25.61 4.83 -34.75
C GLN A 290 25.06 3.53 -34.14
N VAL A 291 25.84 2.43 -34.11
CA VAL A 291 25.43 1.18 -33.50
C VAL A 291 25.26 1.36 -31.98
N LYS A 292 26.21 2.02 -31.31
CA LYS A 292 26.10 2.35 -29.87
C LYS A 292 24.84 3.16 -29.57
N ALA A 293 24.62 4.25 -30.32
CA ALA A 293 23.43 5.09 -30.16
C ALA A 293 22.14 4.30 -30.37
N LYS A 294 22.12 3.42 -31.38
CA LYS A 294 20.95 2.56 -31.67
C LYS A 294 20.69 1.55 -30.56
N VAL A 295 21.72 0.83 -30.10
CA VAL A 295 21.60 -0.14 -29.01
C VAL A 295 21.12 0.54 -27.74
N GLY A 296 21.71 1.68 -27.36
CA GLY A 296 21.28 2.45 -26.18
C GLY A 296 19.83 2.94 -26.29
N LYS A 297 19.44 3.45 -27.47
CA LYS A 297 18.05 3.87 -27.71
C LYS A 297 17.06 2.71 -27.60
N GLU A 298 17.33 1.58 -28.26
CA GLU A 298 16.45 0.41 -28.24
C GLU A 298 16.34 -0.18 -26.82
N ALA A 299 17.47 -0.24 -26.09
CA ALA A 299 17.48 -0.70 -24.70
C ALA A 299 16.66 0.20 -23.77
N ARG A 300 16.79 1.54 -23.90
CA ARG A 300 16.00 2.52 -23.17
C ARG A 300 14.51 2.37 -23.46
N GLU A 301 14.12 2.37 -24.72
CA GLU A 301 12.72 2.25 -25.13
C GLU A 301 12.10 0.93 -24.70
N ARG A 302 12.88 -0.16 -24.72
CA ARG A 302 12.44 -1.45 -24.20
C ARG A 302 12.21 -1.39 -22.69
N MET A 303 13.16 -0.83 -21.92
CA MET A 303 13.01 -0.64 -20.48
C MET A 303 11.77 0.18 -20.15
N ASP A 304 11.54 1.30 -20.85
CA ASP A 304 10.38 2.17 -20.60
C ASP A 304 9.06 1.45 -20.91
N ARG A 305 8.98 0.71 -22.01
CA ARG A 305 7.78 -0.07 -22.35
C ARG A 305 7.50 -1.19 -21.37
N GLU A 306 8.51 -2.03 -21.07
CA GLU A 306 8.34 -3.21 -20.20
C GLU A 306 8.09 -2.81 -18.76
N ALA A 307 8.84 -1.84 -18.23
CA ALA A 307 8.61 -1.29 -16.91
C ALA A 307 7.25 -0.62 -16.81
N GLY A 308 6.86 0.20 -17.79
CA GLY A 308 5.55 0.86 -17.81
C GLY A 308 4.38 -0.13 -17.78
N ALA A 309 4.44 -1.19 -18.60
CA ALA A 309 3.40 -2.23 -18.62
C ALA A 309 3.31 -3.02 -17.29
N ARG A 310 4.46 -3.33 -16.66
CA ARG A 310 4.49 -4.00 -15.36
C ARG A 310 4.00 -3.09 -14.23
N LEU A 311 4.38 -1.82 -14.25
CA LEU A 311 3.94 -0.83 -13.26
C LEU A 311 2.43 -0.59 -13.32
N ALA A 312 1.85 -0.53 -14.53
CA ALA A 312 0.39 -0.44 -14.70
C ALA A 312 -0.33 -1.60 -13.99
N LYS A 313 0.17 -2.85 -14.19
CA LYS A 313 -0.39 -4.04 -13.51
C LYS A 313 -0.19 -4.01 -12.00
N VAL A 314 0.95 -3.51 -11.52
CA VAL A 314 1.21 -3.37 -10.07
C VAL A 314 0.28 -2.35 -9.46
N ASN A 315 0.10 -1.19 -10.10
CA ASN A 315 -0.84 -0.16 -9.63
C ASN A 315 -2.29 -0.65 -9.63
N GLU A 316 -2.71 -1.38 -10.67
CA GLU A 316 -4.04 -1.99 -10.73
C GLU A 316 -4.25 -2.97 -9.57
N ARG A 317 -3.31 -3.90 -9.36
CA ARG A 317 -3.37 -4.85 -8.24
C ARG A 317 -3.33 -4.15 -6.88
N PHE A 318 -2.53 -3.11 -6.73
CA PHE A 318 -2.48 -2.31 -5.51
C PHE A 318 -3.82 -1.64 -5.24
N ARG A 319 -4.43 -1.05 -6.26
CA ARG A 319 -5.77 -0.47 -6.13
C ARG A 319 -6.80 -1.52 -5.72
N GLU A 320 -6.87 -2.65 -6.42
CA GLU A 320 -7.86 -3.71 -6.17
C GLU A 320 -7.66 -4.43 -4.83
N HIS A 321 -6.38 -4.65 -4.43
CA HIS A 321 -6.06 -5.49 -3.27
C HIS A 321 -5.81 -4.71 -1.99
N VAL A 322 -5.53 -3.40 -2.10
CA VAL A 322 -5.20 -2.55 -0.94
C VAL A 322 -6.17 -1.38 -0.84
N ILE A 323 -6.27 -0.54 -1.87
CA ILE A 323 -7.05 0.71 -1.77
C ILE A 323 -8.55 0.42 -1.67
N GLU A 324 -9.12 -0.35 -2.62
CA GLU A 324 -10.56 -0.65 -2.61
C GLU A 324 -11.03 -1.37 -1.32
N PRO A 325 -10.29 -2.32 -0.72
CA PRO A 325 -10.64 -2.83 0.60
C PRO A 325 -10.62 -1.78 1.70
N LEU A 326 -9.62 -0.89 1.72
CA LEU A 326 -9.55 0.18 2.71
C LEU A 326 -10.72 1.15 2.57
N ASP A 327 -11.07 1.56 1.35
CA ASP A 327 -12.21 2.44 1.07
C ASP A 327 -13.53 1.82 1.53
N ARG A 328 -13.72 0.49 1.34
CA ARG A 328 -14.93 -0.21 1.81
C ARG A 328 -15.12 -0.13 3.33
N PHE A 329 -14.02 -0.01 4.08
CA PHE A 329 -14.02 0.13 5.53
C PHE A 329 -13.85 1.59 6.00
N ALA A 330 -13.94 2.56 5.09
CA ALA A 330 -13.69 3.98 5.37
C ALA A 330 -12.34 4.25 6.06
N LEU A 331 -11.32 3.46 5.70
CA LEU A 331 -9.95 3.61 6.19
C LEU A 331 -9.11 4.36 5.17
N THR A 332 -8.25 5.23 5.65
CA THR A 332 -7.21 5.88 4.84
C THR A 332 -5.85 5.31 5.18
N ALA A 333 -5.00 5.13 4.17
CA ALA A 333 -3.60 4.76 4.36
C ALA A 333 -2.73 6.01 4.34
N GLU A 334 -2.27 6.45 5.50
CA GLU A 334 -1.41 7.61 5.62
C GLU A 334 0.03 7.18 5.94
N PRO A 335 1.02 7.46 5.08
CA PRO A 335 2.42 7.26 5.40
C PRO A 335 2.85 8.17 6.56
N VAL A 336 3.23 7.58 7.67
CA VAL A 336 3.80 8.27 8.83
C VAL A 336 5.30 8.46 8.64
N ASP A 337 5.96 7.47 8.05
CA ASP A 337 7.38 7.46 7.78
C ASP A 337 7.69 6.52 6.62
N MET A 338 8.58 6.95 5.76
CA MET A 338 9.10 6.16 4.64
C MET A 338 10.58 6.44 4.50
N ASN A 339 11.38 5.41 4.40
CA ASN A 339 12.80 5.57 4.13
C ASN A 339 13.36 4.43 3.29
N THR A 340 14.48 4.70 2.64
CA THR A 340 15.27 3.73 1.90
C THR A 340 16.72 3.82 2.36
N THR A 341 17.33 2.70 2.65
CA THR A 341 18.77 2.51 2.81
C THR A 341 19.31 1.72 1.61
N GLU A 342 20.59 1.48 1.52
CA GLU A 342 21.15 0.62 0.46
C GLU A 342 20.65 -0.83 0.54
N GLU A 343 20.27 -1.28 1.73
CA GLU A 343 19.89 -2.66 1.99
C GLU A 343 18.39 -2.87 2.07
N ARG A 344 17.63 -1.86 2.51
CA ARG A 344 16.23 -2.03 2.90
C ARG A 344 15.37 -0.79 2.61
N ALA A 345 14.17 -1.03 2.11
CA ALA A 345 13.09 -0.04 2.06
C ALA A 345 12.11 -0.31 3.20
N THR A 346 11.79 0.72 3.97
CA THR A 346 10.87 0.64 5.11
C THR A 346 9.75 1.67 4.97
N MET A 347 8.52 1.24 5.30
CA MET A 347 7.34 2.09 5.32
C MET A 347 6.56 1.84 6.61
N ARG A 348 6.15 2.93 7.26
CA ARG A 348 5.25 2.92 8.40
C ARG A 348 3.97 3.65 8.01
N LEU A 349 2.85 2.95 8.08
CA LEU A 349 1.53 3.44 7.67
C LEU A 349 0.61 3.54 8.87
N ARG A 350 -0.23 4.55 8.86
CA ARG A 350 -1.40 4.67 9.71
C ARG A 350 -2.64 4.33 8.88
N LEU A 351 -3.29 3.22 9.22
CA LEU A 351 -4.55 2.78 8.64
C LEU A 351 -5.69 3.18 9.59
N ALA A 352 -6.15 4.42 9.48
CA ALA A 352 -7.15 4.99 10.36
C ALA A 352 -7.78 6.23 9.71
N SER A 353 -9.06 6.49 9.97
CA SER A 353 -9.65 7.79 9.68
C SER A 353 -9.17 8.84 10.69
N GLU A 354 -9.46 10.12 10.47
CA GLU A 354 -9.17 11.20 11.43
C GLU A 354 -9.87 11.01 12.79
N GLN A 355 -10.95 10.25 12.82
CA GLN A 355 -11.77 9.98 14.01
C GLN A 355 -11.35 8.71 14.75
N HIS A 356 -10.33 8.00 14.29
CA HIS A 356 -9.88 6.76 14.90
C HIS A 356 -8.51 6.92 15.56
N LEU A 357 -8.28 6.19 16.65
CA LEU A 357 -6.95 5.94 17.17
C LEU A 357 -6.22 4.89 16.31
N ALA A 358 -4.92 4.76 16.54
CA ALA A 358 -4.08 3.78 15.87
C ALA A 358 -3.20 3.04 16.90
N ALA A 359 -1.96 2.69 16.58
CA ALA A 359 -1.09 2.04 17.55
C ALA A 359 -0.56 3.02 18.60
N HIS A 360 -0.51 2.56 19.84
CA HIS A 360 0.11 3.27 20.98
C HIS A 360 1.12 2.39 21.73
N THR A 361 1.10 1.08 21.49
CA THR A 361 2.01 0.12 22.10
C THR A 361 3.28 -0.08 21.28
N PRO A 362 4.41 -0.48 21.90
CA PRO A 362 5.64 -0.78 21.19
C PRO A 362 5.49 -2.03 20.30
N ARG A 363 5.99 -1.95 19.08
CA ARG A 363 5.95 -3.09 18.15
C ARG A 363 7.06 -4.09 18.42
N PRO A 364 6.85 -5.41 18.17
CA PRO A 364 7.91 -6.40 18.21
C PRO A 364 9.02 -6.09 17.19
N SER A 365 10.27 -6.32 17.56
CA SER A 365 11.41 -6.16 16.65
C SER A 365 11.47 -7.31 15.65
N ALA A 366 11.70 -7.01 14.38
CA ALA A 366 11.97 -8.02 13.37
C ALA A 366 13.42 -8.54 13.51
N PRO A 367 13.72 -9.81 13.20
CA PRO A 367 15.08 -10.33 13.14
C PRO A 367 15.95 -9.50 12.17
N SER A 368 17.21 -9.26 12.52
CA SER A 368 18.12 -8.42 11.74
C SER A 368 18.36 -8.95 10.33
N ASP A 369 18.37 -10.27 10.16
CA ASP A 369 18.55 -10.98 8.90
C ASP A 369 17.24 -11.24 8.12
N SER A 370 16.11 -10.67 8.58
CA SER A 370 14.85 -10.78 7.84
C SER A 370 14.94 -10.10 6.48
N LEU A 371 14.56 -10.79 5.42
CA LEU A 371 14.46 -10.22 4.07
C LEU A 371 13.19 -9.40 3.86
N ALA A 372 12.13 -9.78 4.55
CA ALA A 372 10.91 -8.97 4.67
C ALA A 372 10.35 -9.07 6.08
N SER A 373 9.70 -7.99 6.51
CA SER A 373 8.90 -8.00 7.73
C SER A 373 7.61 -7.20 7.52
N PHE A 374 6.54 -7.73 8.10
CA PHE A 374 5.22 -7.15 8.11
C PHE A 374 4.70 -7.15 9.54
N GLN A 375 4.27 -6.00 10.02
CA GLN A 375 3.75 -5.85 11.37
C GLN A 375 2.43 -5.09 11.30
N LEU A 376 1.41 -5.60 11.99
CA LEU A 376 0.06 -5.07 11.98
C LEU A 376 -0.46 -5.01 13.42
N HIS A 377 -0.95 -3.85 13.84
CA HIS A 377 -1.56 -3.66 15.14
C HIS A 377 -3.07 -3.93 15.10
N GLU A 378 -3.64 -4.45 16.18
CA GLU A 378 -5.07 -4.77 16.31
C GLU A 378 -6.00 -3.59 16.00
N SER A 379 -5.54 -2.35 16.19
CA SER A 379 -6.31 -1.17 15.84
C SER A 379 -6.69 -1.11 14.35
N VAL A 380 -5.95 -1.76 13.45
CA VAL A 380 -6.34 -1.87 12.04
C VAL A 380 -7.62 -2.68 11.89
N PHE A 381 -7.70 -3.82 12.58
CA PHE A 381 -8.88 -4.67 12.56
C PHE A 381 -10.07 -3.98 13.25
N ASN A 382 -9.82 -3.32 14.39
CA ASN A 382 -10.84 -2.59 15.13
C ASN A 382 -11.40 -1.41 14.32
N ASN A 383 -10.54 -0.64 13.65
CA ASN A 383 -10.95 0.44 12.78
C ASN A 383 -11.74 -0.08 11.55
N ALA A 384 -11.32 -1.23 10.98
CA ALA A 384 -12.07 -1.87 9.90
C ALA A 384 -13.44 -2.39 10.37
N ALA A 385 -13.51 -2.96 11.59
CA ALA A 385 -14.75 -3.45 12.17
C ALA A 385 -15.81 -2.33 12.34
N ARG A 386 -15.39 -1.11 12.64
CA ARG A 386 -16.29 0.08 12.66
C ARG A 386 -16.91 0.35 11.29
N GLY A 387 -16.15 0.14 10.20
CA GLY A 387 -16.65 0.25 8.83
C GLY A 387 -17.72 -0.78 8.46
N LEU A 388 -17.96 -1.80 9.31
CA LEU A 388 -19.12 -2.70 9.19
C LEU A 388 -20.41 -2.06 9.68
N GLU A 389 -20.32 -0.97 10.47
CA GLU A 389 -21.46 -0.23 11.01
C GLU A 389 -22.46 -1.14 11.76
N LEU A 390 -21.93 -2.05 12.61
CA LEU A 390 -22.75 -3.01 13.36
C LEU A 390 -23.22 -2.47 14.70
N ASP A 391 -22.61 -1.41 15.22
CA ASP A 391 -22.95 -0.83 16.52
C ASP A 391 -24.44 -0.43 16.58
N GLY A 392 -25.17 -0.99 17.56
CA GLY A 392 -26.60 -0.77 17.78
C GLY A 392 -27.54 -1.34 16.71
N ARG A 393 -27.00 -2.06 15.69
CA ARG A 393 -27.84 -2.61 14.62
C ARG A 393 -28.54 -3.90 15.02
N ARG A 394 -29.73 -4.05 14.50
CA ARG A 394 -30.50 -5.29 14.54
C ARG A 394 -30.60 -5.87 13.13
N LEU A 395 -30.07 -7.05 12.92
CA LEU A 395 -30.01 -7.76 11.63
C LEU A 395 -30.50 -9.19 11.79
N ASN A 396 -31.08 -9.77 10.75
CA ASN A 396 -31.20 -11.21 10.69
C ASN A 396 -29.85 -11.84 10.24
N VAL A 397 -29.68 -13.13 10.48
CA VAL A 397 -28.40 -13.83 10.21
C VAL A 397 -28.06 -13.83 8.72
N ALA A 398 -29.07 -13.86 7.83
CA ALA A 398 -28.84 -13.76 6.39
C ALA A 398 -28.35 -12.36 5.96
N GLU A 399 -28.95 -11.28 6.53
CA GLU A 399 -28.47 -9.91 6.31
C GLU A 399 -27.05 -9.72 6.81
N LEU A 400 -26.73 -10.27 7.99
CA LEU A 400 -25.37 -10.22 8.55
C LEU A 400 -24.39 -10.97 7.63
N HIS A 401 -24.73 -12.17 7.18
CA HIS A 401 -23.89 -12.92 6.24
C HIS A 401 -23.68 -12.16 4.93
N ALA A 402 -24.73 -11.58 4.36
CA ALA A 402 -24.64 -10.79 3.13
C ALA A 402 -23.73 -9.55 3.31
N LEU A 403 -23.88 -8.82 4.43
CA LEU A 403 -23.04 -7.67 4.76
C LEU A 403 -21.57 -8.05 4.90
N LEU A 404 -21.27 -9.12 5.63
CA LEU A 404 -19.91 -9.63 5.79
C LEU A 404 -19.32 -10.11 4.46
N SER A 405 -20.12 -10.78 3.63
CA SER A 405 -19.70 -11.22 2.31
C SER A 405 -19.40 -10.04 1.38
N GLN A 406 -20.21 -9.01 1.39
CA GLN A 406 -20.01 -7.80 0.61
C GLN A 406 -18.77 -6.99 1.04
N LYS A 407 -18.59 -6.81 2.36
CA LYS A 407 -17.51 -5.97 2.91
C LYS A 407 -16.16 -6.69 2.94
N ILE A 408 -16.12 -7.95 3.36
CA ILE A 408 -14.88 -8.69 3.65
C ILE A 408 -14.46 -9.56 2.47
N ARG A 409 -15.41 -10.23 1.80
CA ARG A 409 -15.12 -11.24 0.76
C ARG A 409 -15.17 -10.64 -0.63
N ARG A 410 -14.19 -10.92 -1.47
CA ARG A 410 -14.16 -10.47 -2.87
C ARG A 410 -15.17 -11.19 -3.76
N HIS A 411 -15.49 -12.43 -3.43
CA HIS A 411 -16.50 -13.24 -4.11
C HIS A 411 -17.56 -13.62 -3.09
N ALA A 412 -18.82 -13.42 -3.43
CA ALA A 412 -19.93 -13.92 -2.62
C ALA A 412 -19.76 -15.45 -2.50
N GLU A 413 -19.28 -15.92 -1.35
CA GLU A 413 -19.40 -17.32 -1.04
C GLU A 413 -20.88 -17.65 -0.99
N ALA A 414 -21.26 -18.81 -1.53
CA ALA A 414 -22.63 -19.27 -1.46
C ALA A 414 -23.07 -19.29 0.00
N GLU A 415 -24.24 -18.72 0.26
CA GLU A 415 -24.83 -18.74 1.60
C GLU A 415 -24.98 -20.20 2.06
N PRO A 416 -24.51 -20.56 3.28
CA PRO A 416 -24.68 -21.93 3.78
C PRO A 416 -26.15 -22.33 3.75
N ALA A 417 -26.45 -23.49 3.16
CA ALA A 417 -27.84 -23.94 2.94
C ALA A 417 -28.66 -24.07 4.23
N ASP A 418 -27.98 -24.27 5.36
CA ASP A 418 -28.55 -24.49 6.69
C ASP A 418 -28.39 -23.30 7.64
N LEU A 419 -28.12 -22.09 7.08
CA LEU A 419 -28.01 -20.88 7.86
C LEU A 419 -29.36 -20.56 8.54
N PRO A 420 -29.41 -20.26 9.87
CA PRO A 420 -30.65 -19.95 10.58
C PRO A 420 -31.16 -18.54 10.23
N ARG A 421 -31.71 -18.39 9.03
CA ARG A 421 -32.13 -17.11 8.42
C ARG A 421 -33.11 -16.32 9.29
N ALA A 422 -33.96 -17.02 10.04
CA ALA A 422 -34.96 -16.40 10.91
C ALA A 422 -34.39 -15.83 12.23
N ALA A 423 -33.16 -16.23 12.60
CA ALA A 423 -32.54 -15.70 13.79
C ALA A 423 -32.16 -14.23 13.61
N LYS A 424 -32.49 -13.40 14.61
CA LYS A 424 -32.19 -11.96 14.64
C LYS A 424 -31.17 -11.67 15.72
N VAL A 425 -30.15 -10.90 15.36
CA VAL A 425 -29.06 -10.47 16.24
C VAL A 425 -29.16 -8.97 16.41
N GLU A 426 -29.21 -8.50 17.65
CA GLU A 426 -29.07 -7.09 18.02
C GLU A 426 -27.71 -6.90 18.67
N PHE A 427 -26.87 -6.07 18.05
CA PHE A 427 -25.52 -5.79 18.52
C PHE A 427 -25.52 -4.68 19.59
N ALA A 428 -24.47 -4.68 20.41
CA ALA A 428 -24.25 -3.61 21.39
C ALA A 428 -24.13 -2.24 20.70
N ALA A 429 -24.57 -1.19 21.39
CA ALA A 429 -24.50 0.18 20.87
C ALA A 429 -23.07 0.69 20.66
N HIS A 430 -22.09 0.06 21.34
CA HIS A 430 -20.68 0.33 21.20
C HIS A 430 -19.90 -0.97 21.31
N ASP A 431 -18.76 -1.07 20.63
CA ASP A 431 -17.91 -2.25 20.62
C ASP A 431 -18.64 -3.54 20.17
N ALA A 432 -19.56 -3.44 19.20
CA ALA A 432 -20.28 -4.58 18.66
C ALA A 432 -19.32 -5.67 18.16
N VAL A 433 -18.22 -5.26 17.54
CA VAL A 433 -17.14 -6.13 17.07
C VAL A 433 -15.81 -5.59 17.58
N ARG A 434 -15.01 -6.45 18.16
CA ARG A 434 -13.66 -6.12 18.60
C ARG A 434 -12.70 -7.25 18.27
N VAL A 435 -11.48 -6.89 17.92
CA VAL A 435 -10.34 -7.81 17.74
C VAL A 435 -9.28 -7.47 18.76
N ALA A 436 -8.76 -8.46 19.47
CA ALA A 436 -7.65 -8.33 20.40
C ALA A 436 -6.52 -9.30 20.03
N CYS A 437 -5.29 -8.81 20.08
CA CYS A 437 -4.08 -9.58 19.78
C CYS A 437 -3.27 -9.74 21.08
N HIS A 438 -3.38 -10.89 21.76
CA HIS A 438 -2.70 -11.15 23.01
C HIS A 438 -2.28 -12.60 23.17
N GLY A 439 -1.18 -12.81 23.86
CA GLY A 439 -0.59 -14.13 24.04
C GLY A 439 -0.07 -14.67 22.70
N ASP A 440 -0.61 -15.78 22.23
CA ASP A 440 -0.24 -16.43 20.97
C ASP A 440 -1.39 -16.48 19.94
N ARG A 441 -2.47 -15.71 20.19
CA ARG A 441 -3.71 -15.80 19.41
C ARG A 441 -4.38 -14.44 19.19
N ILE A 442 -5.25 -14.42 18.19
CA ILE A 442 -6.14 -13.32 17.87
C ILE A 442 -7.52 -13.69 18.40
N GLU A 443 -8.13 -12.83 19.17
CA GLU A 443 -9.49 -12.99 19.67
C GLU A 443 -10.44 -12.07 18.92
N LEU A 444 -11.51 -12.64 18.34
CA LEU A 444 -12.65 -11.92 17.81
C LEU A 444 -13.77 -11.94 18.85
N ILE A 445 -14.22 -10.77 19.26
CA ILE A 445 -15.26 -10.58 20.27
C ILE A 445 -16.46 -9.92 19.61
N LEU A 446 -17.65 -10.54 19.75
CA LEU A 446 -18.92 -9.96 19.32
C LEU A 446 -19.78 -9.71 20.54
N LYS A 447 -20.18 -8.44 20.78
CA LYS A 447 -21.08 -8.07 21.87
C LYS A 447 -22.52 -7.97 21.38
N ILE A 448 -23.38 -8.82 21.94
CA ILE A 448 -24.76 -8.99 21.52
C ILE A 448 -25.70 -8.59 22.66
N VAL A 449 -26.60 -7.65 22.37
CA VAL A 449 -27.67 -7.23 23.30
C VAL A 449 -28.76 -8.29 23.33
N GLU A 450 -29.21 -8.77 22.16
CA GLU A 450 -30.23 -9.81 22.05
C GLU A 450 -30.00 -10.69 20.83
N LEU A 451 -30.08 -12.01 21.02
CA LEU A 451 -30.24 -13.01 19.96
C LEU A 451 -31.62 -13.62 20.10
N ARG A 452 -32.44 -13.51 19.07
CA ARG A 452 -33.81 -14.04 19.04
C ARG A 452 -33.96 -15.07 17.92
N HIS A 453 -34.48 -16.25 18.25
CA HIS A 453 -34.79 -17.30 17.28
C HIS A 453 -36.12 -17.98 17.62
N GLY A 454 -37.16 -17.73 16.82
CA GLY A 454 -38.51 -18.18 17.11
C GLY A 454 -39.08 -17.52 18.39
N ARG A 455 -39.38 -18.34 19.39
CA ARG A 455 -39.88 -17.86 20.70
C ARG A 455 -38.78 -17.66 21.73
N ASP A 456 -37.58 -18.15 21.42
CA ASP A 456 -36.43 -18.07 22.33
C ASP A 456 -35.64 -16.76 22.14
N SER A 457 -35.22 -16.19 23.24
CA SER A 457 -34.43 -14.96 23.29
C SER A 457 -33.31 -15.10 24.32
N ILE A 458 -32.08 -14.68 23.93
CA ILE A 458 -30.91 -14.63 24.81
C ILE A 458 -30.43 -13.19 24.81
N ARG A 459 -30.09 -12.67 25.99
CA ARG A 459 -29.67 -11.27 26.16
C ARG A 459 -28.33 -11.16 26.86
N GLY A 460 -27.58 -10.08 26.48
CA GLY A 460 -26.33 -9.69 27.13
C GLY A 460 -25.24 -10.76 27.00
N VAL A 461 -24.86 -11.09 25.76
CA VAL A 461 -23.90 -12.17 25.46
C VAL A 461 -22.69 -11.63 24.72
N GLY A 462 -21.50 -11.99 25.19
CA GLY A 462 -20.26 -11.95 24.43
C GLY A 462 -20.03 -13.27 23.69
N VAL A 463 -19.65 -13.22 22.42
CA VAL A 463 -19.23 -14.36 21.64
C VAL A 463 -17.75 -14.21 21.33
N HIS A 464 -16.94 -15.17 21.75
CA HIS A 464 -15.50 -15.15 21.61
C HIS A 464 -15.04 -16.27 20.69
N ALA A 465 -14.31 -15.88 19.63
CA ALA A 465 -13.68 -16.81 18.70
C ALA A 465 -12.17 -16.55 18.69
N PHE A 466 -11.40 -17.58 18.99
CA PHE A 466 -9.94 -17.50 19.00
C PHE A 466 -9.36 -18.05 17.70
N PHE A 467 -8.34 -17.38 17.19
CA PHE A 467 -7.61 -17.80 16.00
C PHE A 467 -6.13 -17.86 16.30
N ARG A 468 -5.50 -18.96 15.90
CA ARG A 468 -4.07 -19.16 16.05
C ARG A 468 -3.42 -19.19 14.66
N PRO A 469 -2.29 -18.52 14.47
CA PRO A 469 -1.53 -18.65 13.25
C PRO A 469 -0.82 -20.01 13.21
N VAL A 470 -0.93 -20.69 12.07
CA VAL A 470 -0.21 -21.92 11.77
C VAL A 470 0.74 -21.62 10.61
N VAL A 471 1.98 -22.06 10.77
CA VAL A 471 3.04 -21.81 9.81
C VAL A 471 3.56 -23.13 9.26
N ASP A 472 3.60 -23.25 7.94
CA ASP A 472 4.25 -24.35 7.24
C ASP A 472 5.17 -23.78 6.13
N GLY A 473 6.49 -23.82 6.37
CA GLY A 473 7.46 -23.22 5.48
C GLY A 473 7.23 -21.72 5.28
N MET A 474 6.77 -21.34 4.09
CA MET A 474 6.37 -19.98 3.73
C MET A 474 4.87 -19.74 3.84
N GLU A 475 4.08 -20.77 4.08
CA GLU A 475 2.62 -20.63 4.23
C GLU A 475 2.26 -20.22 5.65
N VAL A 476 1.37 -19.25 5.79
CA VAL A 476 0.79 -18.83 7.06
C VAL A 476 -0.72 -18.76 6.94
N LYS A 477 -1.41 -19.47 7.82
CA LYS A 477 -2.86 -19.48 7.92
C LYS A 477 -3.30 -19.13 9.33
N LEU A 478 -4.42 -18.43 9.46
CA LEU A 478 -5.13 -18.32 10.73
C LEU A 478 -6.18 -19.43 10.79
N VAL A 479 -6.11 -20.25 11.82
CA VAL A 479 -7.02 -21.36 12.07
C VAL A 479 -7.77 -21.08 13.36
N ARG A 480 -9.06 -21.37 13.38
CA ARG A 480 -9.83 -21.21 14.61
C ARG A 480 -9.33 -22.17 15.69
N ASP A 481 -8.97 -21.62 16.85
CA ASP A 481 -8.49 -22.38 18.03
C ASP A 481 -9.64 -22.68 18.98
N GLY A 482 -9.97 -23.95 19.12
CA GLY A 482 -10.99 -24.43 20.03
C GLY A 482 -12.44 -24.16 19.60
N THR A 483 -13.33 -24.22 20.59
CA THR A 483 -14.78 -23.93 20.44
C THR A 483 -15.05 -22.46 20.71
N LEU A 484 -16.19 -21.96 20.19
CA LEU A 484 -16.66 -20.61 20.57
C LEU A 484 -16.92 -20.58 22.07
N GLN A 485 -16.47 -19.52 22.71
CA GLN A 485 -16.75 -19.24 24.11
C GLN A 485 -17.83 -18.16 24.20
N PHE A 486 -18.67 -18.29 25.20
CA PHE A 486 -19.76 -17.35 25.43
C PHE A 486 -19.70 -16.87 26.87
N ASP A 487 -19.67 -15.56 27.05
CA ASP A 487 -19.85 -14.91 28.34
C ASP A 487 -21.27 -14.34 28.46
N GLY A 488 -21.71 -14.07 29.66
CA GLY A 488 -23.02 -13.53 29.96
C GLY A 488 -23.69 -14.24 31.13
N ALA A 489 -24.61 -13.54 31.78
CA ALA A 489 -25.30 -14.05 32.94
C ALA A 489 -26.27 -15.20 32.56
N HIS A 490 -26.18 -16.33 33.26
CA HIS A 490 -27.14 -17.43 33.23
C HIS A 490 -27.31 -18.21 31.91
N LEU A 491 -26.24 -18.44 31.15
CA LEU A 491 -26.25 -19.30 29.96
C LEU A 491 -26.45 -20.76 30.33
N ARG A 492 -27.72 -21.23 30.33
CA ARG A 492 -28.10 -22.64 30.44
C ARG A 492 -27.77 -23.41 29.15
N THR A 493 -27.88 -24.73 29.16
CA THR A 493 -27.55 -25.61 28.01
C THR A 493 -28.27 -25.23 26.72
N GLY A 494 -29.60 -24.98 26.76
CA GLY A 494 -30.40 -24.62 25.57
C GLY A 494 -29.91 -23.34 24.88
N PRO A 495 -29.79 -22.19 25.59
CA PRO A 495 -29.19 -20.97 25.06
C PRO A 495 -27.80 -21.16 24.46
N ARG A 496 -26.91 -21.93 25.10
CA ARG A 496 -25.58 -22.24 24.55
C ARG A 496 -25.66 -23.00 23.22
N MET A 497 -26.54 -23.99 23.12
CA MET A 497 -26.74 -24.74 21.87
C MET A 497 -27.22 -23.83 20.74
N MET A 498 -28.14 -22.89 21.02
CA MET A 498 -28.61 -21.91 20.04
C MET A 498 -27.49 -20.98 19.57
N LEU A 499 -26.66 -20.46 20.48
CA LEU A 499 -25.49 -19.65 20.15
C LEU A 499 -24.48 -20.42 19.27
N HIS A 500 -24.17 -21.67 19.63
CA HIS A 500 -23.33 -22.53 18.79
C HIS A 500 -23.94 -22.78 17.42
N GLY A 501 -25.26 -22.97 17.32
CA GLY A 501 -25.97 -23.19 16.06
C GLY A 501 -25.91 -21.98 15.13
N VAL A 502 -26.00 -20.77 15.66
CA VAL A 502 -25.92 -19.53 14.88
C VAL A 502 -24.48 -19.16 14.54
N PHE A 503 -23.65 -18.97 15.58
CA PHE A 503 -22.28 -18.45 15.39
C PHE A 503 -21.29 -19.50 14.89
N GLY A 504 -21.54 -20.78 15.15
CA GLY A 504 -20.72 -21.86 14.57
C GLY A 504 -20.79 -21.93 13.05
N LYS A 505 -21.90 -21.45 12.44
CA LYS A 505 -22.07 -21.38 10.99
C LYS A 505 -21.51 -20.08 10.39
N LEU A 506 -21.60 -18.98 11.13
CA LEU A 506 -20.99 -17.70 10.73
C LEU A 506 -19.45 -17.74 10.85
N LEU A 507 -18.94 -18.47 11.82
CA LEU A 507 -17.51 -18.63 12.12
C LEU A 507 -17.16 -20.13 12.13
N PRO A 508 -17.15 -20.83 11.00
CA PRO A 508 -16.93 -22.27 10.96
C PRO A 508 -15.52 -22.63 11.44
N LYS A 509 -15.41 -23.79 12.11
CA LYS A 509 -14.14 -24.26 12.70
C LYS A 509 -13.10 -24.60 11.64
N ASP A 510 -13.57 -25.10 10.51
CA ASP A 510 -12.72 -25.63 9.44
C ASP A 510 -12.30 -24.55 8.42
N GLN A 511 -12.71 -23.29 8.65
CA GLN A 511 -12.34 -22.19 7.79
C GLN A 511 -10.92 -21.74 8.10
N GLU A 512 -10.01 -21.97 7.16
CA GLU A 512 -8.66 -21.46 7.18
C GLU A 512 -8.61 -20.10 6.48
N MET A 513 -8.02 -19.12 7.13
CA MET A 513 -7.80 -17.79 6.53
C MET A 513 -6.33 -17.68 6.12
N PRO A 514 -6.02 -17.69 4.81
CA PRO A 514 -4.64 -17.56 4.37
C PRO A 514 -4.12 -16.14 4.62
N VAL A 515 -2.99 -16.03 5.32
CA VAL A 515 -2.24 -14.79 5.53
C VAL A 515 -1.12 -14.70 4.51
N LEU A 516 -0.39 -15.79 4.31
CA LEU A 516 0.64 -15.94 3.29
C LEU A 516 0.43 -17.26 2.56
N THR A 517 0.36 -17.21 1.23
CA THR A 517 -0.05 -18.39 0.45
C THR A 517 1.13 -19.32 0.11
N ALA A 518 0.89 -20.60 0.03
CA ALA A 518 1.84 -21.65 -0.39
C ALA A 518 2.44 -21.40 -1.79
N LYS A 519 1.80 -20.63 -2.65
CA LYS A 519 2.32 -20.30 -3.99
C LYS A 519 3.71 -19.67 -4.00
N LEU A 520 4.11 -19.02 -2.90
CA LEU A 520 5.46 -18.49 -2.76
C LEU A 520 6.50 -19.57 -2.51
N SER A 521 6.15 -20.66 -1.81
CA SER A 521 7.05 -21.78 -1.56
C SER A 521 7.27 -22.67 -2.79
N GLU A 522 6.32 -22.66 -3.74
CA GLU A 522 6.41 -23.43 -4.99
C GLU A 522 7.32 -22.77 -6.03
N ASP A 523 7.60 -21.48 -5.87
CA ASP A 523 8.44 -20.72 -6.81
C ASP A 523 9.93 -20.88 -6.46
N PRO A 524 10.75 -21.44 -7.39
CA PRO A 524 12.19 -21.67 -7.14
C PRO A 524 12.97 -20.43 -6.71
N ARG A 525 12.48 -19.23 -7.05
CA ARG A 525 13.12 -17.95 -6.68
C ARG A 525 13.13 -17.71 -5.18
N PHE A 526 12.19 -18.31 -4.45
CA PHE A 526 12.07 -18.20 -2.99
C PHE A 526 12.58 -19.46 -2.26
N ALA A 527 13.21 -20.38 -2.98
CA ALA A 527 13.85 -21.53 -2.37
C ALA A 527 14.83 -21.10 -1.28
N GLY A 528 14.81 -21.83 -0.15
CA GLY A 528 15.66 -21.52 1.01
C GLY A 528 15.15 -20.35 1.88
N LEU A 529 13.95 -19.83 1.62
CA LEU A 529 13.27 -18.90 2.53
C LEU A 529 12.26 -19.60 3.42
N MET A 530 12.05 -19.04 4.60
CA MET A 530 11.03 -19.48 5.53
C MET A 530 10.49 -18.30 6.34
N VAL A 531 9.36 -18.49 6.99
CA VAL A 531 8.89 -17.57 8.02
C VAL A 531 9.81 -17.70 9.22
N THR A 532 10.54 -16.63 9.54
CA THR A 532 11.55 -16.60 10.61
C THR A 532 11.01 -16.02 11.91
N GLN A 533 9.90 -15.31 11.84
CA GLN A 533 9.18 -14.78 12.99
C GLN A 533 7.68 -14.81 12.72
N LEU A 534 6.93 -15.22 13.73
CA LEU A 534 5.49 -15.02 13.82
C LEU A 534 5.17 -14.86 15.32
N VAL A 535 4.86 -13.61 15.69
CA VAL A 535 4.62 -13.22 17.07
C VAL A 535 3.33 -12.43 17.15
N ILE A 536 2.51 -12.76 18.15
CA ILE A 536 1.36 -11.96 18.55
C ILE A 536 1.66 -11.48 19.97
N ASP A 537 1.85 -10.17 20.14
CA ASP A 537 2.22 -9.59 21.42
C ASP A 537 1.81 -8.12 21.49
N ASP A 538 1.27 -7.70 22.63
CA ASP A 538 0.92 -6.33 22.98
C ASP A 538 0.12 -5.59 21.88
N GLY A 539 -0.90 -6.25 21.34
CA GLY A 539 -1.74 -5.73 20.27
C GLY A 539 -1.15 -5.91 18.85
N TRP A 540 0.06 -6.43 18.69
CA TRP A 540 0.74 -6.57 17.41
C TRP A 540 0.76 -8.01 16.90
N LEU A 541 0.51 -8.15 15.60
CA LEU A 541 0.86 -9.33 14.81
C LEU A 541 2.12 -9.01 13.99
N ALA A 542 3.21 -9.72 14.23
CA ALA A 542 4.48 -9.54 13.52
C ALA A 542 4.86 -10.80 12.75
N LEU A 543 5.08 -10.65 11.45
CA LEU A 543 5.52 -11.69 10.53
C LEU A 543 6.86 -11.27 9.89
N SER A 544 7.84 -12.16 9.86
CA SER A 544 9.08 -11.94 9.14
C SER A 544 9.46 -13.16 8.30
N VAL A 545 10.06 -12.92 7.14
CA VAL A 545 10.58 -13.92 6.21
C VAL A 545 12.08 -13.68 6.07
N GLY A 546 12.84 -14.77 6.08
CA GLY A 546 14.29 -14.73 5.96
C GLY A 546 14.86 -16.08 5.54
N PRO A 547 16.20 -16.22 5.52
CA PRO A 547 16.87 -17.46 5.14
C PRO A 547 16.51 -18.61 6.08
N ALA A 548 16.30 -19.79 5.50
CA ALA A 548 16.16 -21.04 6.26
C ALA A 548 17.55 -21.45 6.80
N THR A 549 17.72 -21.40 8.12
CA THR A 549 18.93 -21.89 8.78
C THR A 549 18.65 -23.22 9.49
N PRO A 550 19.64 -24.14 9.61
CA PRO A 550 19.46 -25.41 10.31
C PRO A 550 18.95 -25.25 11.75
N GLU A 551 19.44 -24.25 12.45
CA GLU A 551 19.02 -23.95 13.83
C GLU A 551 17.54 -23.55 13.93
N ARG A 552 17.05 -22.75 12.99
CA ARG A 552 15.65 -22.31 12.90
C ARG A 552 14.71 -23.44 12.49
N THR A 553 15.17 -24.33 11.62
CA THR A 553 14.42 -25.52 11.22
C THR A 553 14.28 -26.48 12.41
N ALA A 554 15.34 -26.66 13.21
CA ALA A 554 15.33 -27.49 14.42
C ALA A 554 14.45 -26.92 15.56
N TRP A 555 14.31 -25.60 15.65
CA TRP A 555 13.45 -24.96 16.66
C TRP A 555 11.97 -25.21 16.42
N ARG A 556 11.55 -25.27 15.16
CA ARG A 556 10.17 -25.58 14.76
C ARG A 556 9.77 -27.02 15.04
N THR A 557 10.67 -27.98 14.86
CA THR A 557 10.40 -29.38 15.16
C THR A 557 10.26 -29.65 16.66
N ARG A 558 10.82 -28.79 17.52
CA ARG A 558 10.67 -28.90 19.00
C ARG A 558 9.38 -28.24 19.53
N GLY A 559 8.81 -27.26 18.83
CA GLY A 559 7.58 -26.55 19.24
C GLY A 559 6.26 -27.25 18.84
N VAL A 560 6.31 -28.34 18.09
CA VAL A 560 5.14 -29.13 17.63
C VAL A 560 4.96 -30.41 18.47
N THR A 561 5.57 -30.56 19.61
CA THR A 561 5.29 -31.67 20.50
C THR A 561 4.20 -31.28 21.51
N THR A 562 2.99 -31.68 21.15
CA THR A 562 1.92 -32.26 21.98
C THR A 562 1.87 -31.84 23.46
N LYS A 563 0.82 -31.14 23.83
CA LYS A 563 -0.08 -31.61 24.89
C LYS A 563 -1.52 -31.16 24.64
#